data_fae08588d3fcd92452f82a7042bbba24
#
_entry.id   fae08588d3fcd92452f82a7042bbba24
#
_cell.length_a   1.000
_cell.length_b   1.000
_cell.length_c   1.000
_cell.angle_alpha   90.00
_cell.angle_beta   90.00
_cell.angle_gamma   90.00
#
_symmetry.space_group_name_H-M   'P 1'
#
loop_
_entity.id
_entity.type
_entity.pdbx_description
1 polymer ?
#
loop_
_entity_poly.entity_id
_entity_poly.type
_entity_poly.pdbx_seq_one_letter_code
_entity_poly.pdbx_strand_id
1 'polypeptide(L)' 'MAEVDRANHEETDIRAALTTEKNRAEASERDNRILIEKNTNDIVKEINNRVAGDESLSASINAETLAR' A
#
# COMPACT_ATOMS: atom_id res chain seq x y z
N MET A 1 23.01 43.92 -8.46
CA MET A 1 24.27 43.27 -8.86
C MET A 1 23.96 41.90 -9.46
N ALA A 2 24.59 41.60 -10.58
CA ALA A 2 24.35 40.36 -11.34
C ALA A 2 24.62 39.09 -10.53
N GLU A 3 25.64 39.09 -9.68
CA GLU A 3 26.01 37.96 -8.83
C GLU A 3 24.90 37.63 -7.83
N VAL A 4 24.39 38.64 -7.14
CA VAL A 4 23.32 38.45 -6.15
C VAL A 4 22.03 37.98 -6.84
N ASP A 5 21.71 38.58 -7.98
CA ASP A 5 20.52 38.20 -8.73
C ASP A 5 20.58 36.75 -9.21
N ARG A 6 21.75 36.33 -9.68
CA ARG A 6 21.95 34.95 -10.14
C ARG A 6 21.83 33.98 -8.99
N ALA A 7 22.46 34.29 -7.83
CA ALA A 7 22.35 33.44 -6.65
C ALA A 7 20.91 33.30 -6.17
N ASN A 8 20.17 34.41 -6.13
CA ASN A 8 18.77 34.41 -5.74
C ASN A 8 17.90 33.59 -6.71
N HIS A 9 18.22 33.69 -7.98
CA HIS A 9 17.50 32.94 -9.02
C HIS A 9 17.74 31.44 -8.86
N GLU A 10 18.99 31.04 -8.64
CA GLU A 10 19.35 29.65 -8.42
C GLU A 10 18.69 29.08 -7.17
N GLU A 11 18.67 29.87 -6.08
CA GLU A 11 18.00 29.45 -4.85
C GLU A 11 16.51 29.24 -5.04
N THR A 12 15.87 30.14 -5.80
CA THR A 12 14.46 30.00 -6.11
C THR A 12 14.18 28.73 -6.90
N ASP A 13 15.03 28.44 -7.88
CA ASP A 13 14.90 27.25 -8.70
C ASP A 13 15.07 25.97 -7.86
N ILE A 14 16.04 25.98 -6.96
CA ILE A 14 16.30 24.85 -6.07
C ILE A 14 15.12 24.61 -5.13
N ARG A 15 14.58 25.67 -4.57
CA ARG A 15 13.41 25.57 -3.68
C ARG A 15 12.20 25.04 -4.41
N ALA A 16 11.99 25.49 -5.64
CA ALA A 16 10.88 25.02 -6.47
C ALA A 16 11.03 23.53 -6.79
N ALA A 17 12.23 23.11 -7.14
CA ALA A 17 12.52 21.71 -7.44
C ALA A 17 12.34 20.84 -6.20
N LEU A 18 12.77 21.33 -5.03
CA LEU A 18 12.61 20.61 -3.77
C LEU A 18 11.14 20.45 -3.41
N THR A 19 10.33 21.49 -3.57
CA THR A 19 8.91 21.46 -3.30
C THR A 19 8.20 20.44 -4.21
N THR A 20 8.57 20.43 -5.48
CA THR A 20 8.02 19.49 -6.46
C THR A 20 8.35 18.05 -6.06
N GLU A 21 9.60 17.79 -5.70
CA GLU A 21 10.04 16.44 -5.29
C GLU A 21 9.37 16.01 -3.99
N LYS A 22 9.25 16.91 -3.04
CA LYS A 22 8.57 16.63 -1.78
C LYS A 22 7.10 16.24 -2.03
N ASN A 23 6.41 17.02 -2.85
CA ASN A 23 5.01 16.75 -3.18
C ASN A 23 4.86 15.40 -3.89
N ARG A 24 5.77 15.08 -4.79
CA ARG A 24 5.78 13.81 -5.50
C ARG A 24 5.98 12.64 -4.54
N ALA A 25 6.96 12.78 -3.62
CA ALA A 25 7.25 11.74 -2.63
C ALA A 25 6.06 11.51 -1.70
N GLU A 26 5.43 12.59 -1.23
CA GLU A 26 4.27 12.49 -0.35
C GLU A 26 3.10 11.80 -1.04
N ALA A 27 2.87 12.11 -2.31
CA ALA A 27 1.81 11.47 -3.10
C ALA A 27 2.08 9.98 -3.26
N SER A 28 3.34 9.60 -3.56
CA SER A 28 3.73 8.21 -3.69
C SER A 28 3.58 7.45 -2.38
N GLU A 29 3.96 8.07 -1.27
CA GLU A 29 3.81 7.46 0.05
C GLU A 29 2.34 7.21 0.40
N ARG A 30 1.49 8.17 0.06
CA ARG A 30 0.05 8.04 0.28
C ARG A 30 -0.51 6.88 -0.55
N ASP A 31 -0.15 6.81 -1.82
CA ASP A 31 -0.60 5.74 -2.71
C ASP A 31 -0.13 4.38 -2.21
N ASN A 32 1.12 4.29 -1.77
CA ASN A 32 1.68 3.07 -1.22
C ASN A 32 0.95 2.63 0.04
N ARG A 33 0.59 3.57 0.90
CA ARG A 33 -0.14 3.26 2.12
C ARG A 33 -1.52 2.67 1.79
N ILE A 34 -2.21 3.27 0.82
CA ILE A 34 -3.51 2.78 0.36
C ILE A 34 -3.39 1.35 -0.17
N LEU A 35 -2.36 1.08 -0.97
CA LEU A 35 -2.13 -0.26 -1.51
C LEU A 35 -1.80 -1.28 -0.42
N ILE A 36 -1.02 -0.87 0.58
CA ILE A 36 -0.69 -1.73 1.72
C ILE A 36 -1.96 -2.09 2.49
N GLU A 37 -2.82 -1.12 2.75
CA GLU A 37 -4.08 -1.36 3.44
C GLU A 37 -4.98 -2.30 2.64
N LYS A 38 -5.07 -2.09 1.35
CA LYS A 38 -5.86 -2.96 0.47
C LYS A 38 -5.31 -4.39 0.51
N ASN A 39 -3.99 -4.54 0.39
CA ASN A 39 -3.35 -5.85 0.40
C ASN A 39 -3.56 -6.56 1.74
N THR A 40 -3.47 -5.83 2.84
CA THR A 40 -3.72 -6.36 4.18
C THR A 40 -5.15 -6.89 4.29
N ASN A 41 -6.12 -6.12 3.82
CA ASN A 41 -7.53 -6.51 3.85
C ASN A 41 -7.79 -7.74 2.96
N ASP A 42 -7.15 -7.78 1.79
CA ASP A 42 -7.28 -8.91 0.87
C ASP A 42 -6.72 -10.19 1.49
N ILE A 43 -5.59 -10.09 2.19
CA ILE A 43 -4.97 -11.22 2.88
C ILE A 43 -5.90 -11.75 3.99
N VAL A 44 -6.48 -10.85 4.78
CA VAL A 44 -7.41 -11.25 5.84
C VAL A 44 -8.61 -11.99 5.25
N LYS A 45 -9.17 -11.49 4.15
CA LYS A 45 -10.28 -12.14 3.47
C LYS A 45 -9.90 -13.54 2.98
N GLU A 46 -8.71 -13.66 2.41
CA GLU A 46 -8.21 -14.95 1.91
C GLU A 46 -8.04 -15.95 3.06
N ILE A 47 -7.49 -15.51 4.18
CA ILE A 47 -7.32 -16.36 5.36
C ILE A 47 -8.69 -16.84 5.85
N ASN A 48 -9.65 -15.93 5.97
CA ASN A 48 -10.99 -16.27 6.43
C ASN A 48 -11.69 -17.25 5.47
N ASN A 49 -11.50 -17.06 4.18
CA ASN A 49 -12.08 -17.96 3.18
C ASN A 49 -11.46 -19.34 3.26
N ARG A 50 -10.15 -19.44 3.51
CA ARG A 50 -9.47 -20.73 3.68
C ARG A 50 -9.93 -21.45 4.93
N VAL A 51 -10.05 -20.72 6.04
CA VAL A 51 -10.53 -21.31 7.29
C VAL A 51 -11.94 -21.87 7.10
N ALA A 52 -12.82 -21.10 6.48
CA ALA A 52 -14.19 -21.54 6.21
C ALA A 52 -14.20 -22.77 5.29
N GLY A 53 -13.37 -22.78 4.27
CA GLY A 53 -13.24 -23.91 3.36
C GLY A 53 -12.74 -25.15 4.07
N ASP A 54 -11.73 -24.99 4.92
CA ASP A 54 -11.17 -26.12 5.69
C ASP A 54 -12.19 -26.68 6.66
N GLU A 55 -12.96 -25.84 7.33
CA GLU A 55 -14.03 -26.27 8.23
C GLU A 55 -15.10 -27.04 7.49
N SER A 56 -15.47 -26.54 6.30
CA SER A 56 -16.46 -27.20 5.46
C SER A 56 -15.97 -28.57 5.01
N LEU A 57 -14.71 -28.68 4.62
CA LEU A 57 -14.11 -29.94 4.21
C LEU A 57 -14.03 -30.93 5.39
N SER A 58 -13.66 -30.45 6.57
CA SER A 58 -13.61 -31.28 7.78
C SER A 58 -14.98 -31.82 8.11
N ALA A 59 -16.02 -31.01 8.01
CA ALA A 59 -17.40 -31.44 8.25
C ALA A 59 -17.82 -32.51 7.23
N SER A 60 -17.46 -32.31 5.97
CA SER A 60 -17.80 -33.30 4.92
C SER A 60 -17.07 -34.61 5.15
N ILE A 61 -15.82 -34.59 5.54
CA ILE A 61 -15.04 -35.78 5.84
C ILE A 61 -15.64 -36.53 7.03
N ASN A 62 -16.01 -35.82 8.09
CA ASN A 62 -16.64 -36.42 9.27
C ASN A 62 -17.98 -37.07 8.92
N ALA A 63 -18.77 -36.39 8.11
CA ALA A 63 -20.05 -36.94 7.68
C ALA A 63 -19.87 -38.22 6.88
N GLU A 64 -18.89 -38.25 5.99
CA GLU A 64 -18.55 -39.42 5.18
C GLU A 64 -18.08 -40.56 6.07
N THR A 65 -17.22 -40.25 7.04
CA THR A 65 -16.70 -41.24 7.97
C THR A 65 -17.84 -41.87 8.81
N LEU A 66 -18.74 -41.04 9.29
CA LEU A 66 -19.87 -41.52 10.10
C LEU A 66 -20.87 -42.34 9.28
N ALA A 67 -20.98 -42.05 7.99
CA ALA A 67 -21.90 -42.77 7.10
C ALA A 67 -21.39 -44.17 6.75
N ARG A 68 -20.09 -44.42 6.91
CA ARG A 68 -19.48 -45.71 6.64
C ARG A 68 -19.62 -46.62 7.85
#